data_ba4d96d8885179f27164640bf90d485f
#
_entry.id   ba4d96d8885179f27164640bf90d485f
#
_cell.length_a   1.000
_cell.length_b   1.000
_cell.length_c   1.000
_cell.angle_alpha   90.00
_cell.angle_beta   90.00
_cell.angle_gamma   90.00
#
_symmetry.space_group_name_H-M   'P 1'
#
loop_
_entity.id
_entity.type
_entity.pdbx_description
1 polymer ?
#
loop_
_entity_poly.entity_id
_entity_poly.type
_entity_poly.pdbx_seq_one_letter_code
_entity_poly.pdbx_strand_id
1 'polypeptide(L)'
;MTLIFRPAIVAAALLFTAALPSHHVQAESLAGSYLAASQANFENNYAASALYYTRALAADPDNLGLMQNVVLAYLSKGDAEKAVPIAAKMESLGANSQLAQLLLLTEAIRKENFADA
;
A
#
# COMPACT_ATOMS: atom_id res chain seq x y z
N MET A 1 4.22 -80.83 -13.54
CA MET A 1 5.03 -79.63 -13.72
C MET A 1 4.11 -78.42 -13.64
N THR A 2 4.08 -77.79 -12.53
CA THR A 2 3.26 -76.59 -12.30
C THR A 2 4.16 -75.37 -12.44
N LEU A 3 4.03 -74.65 -13.53
CA LEU A 3 4.68 -73.36 -13.73
C LEU A 3 3.97 -72.32 -12.87
N ILE A 4 4.60 -71.94 -11.76
CA ILE A 4 4.12 -70.88 -10.92
C ILE A 4 4.62 -69.57 -11.55
N PHE A 5 3.73 -68.91 -12.31
CA PHE A 5 3.94 -67.51 -12.70
C PHE A 5 3.75 -66.60 -11.50
N ARG A 6 4.81 -66.09 -10.95
CA ARG A 6 4.76 -65.00 -10.01
C ARG A 6 4.71 -63.70 -10.80
N PRO A 7 3.64 -62.94 -10.78
CA PRO A 7 3.68 -61.58 -11.30
C PRO A 7 4.52 -60.73 -10.31
N ALA A 8 5.66 -60.25 -10.80
CA ALA A 8 6.42 -59.25 -10.13
C ALA A 8 5.59 -57.96 -10.17
N ILE A 9 5.03 -57.62 -9.02
CA ILE A 9 4.38 -56.33 -8.82
C ILE A 9 5.52 -55.31 -8.72
N VAL A 10 5.78 -54.67 -9.85
CA VAL A 10 6.60 -53.44 -9.86
C VAL A 10 5.74 -52.35 -9.31
N ALA A 11 5.89 -52.09 -8.03
CA ALA A 11 5.35 -50.90 -7.40
C ALA A 11 6.12 -49.69 -7.94
N ALA A 12 5.60 -49.09 -9.00
CA ALA A 12 6.04 -47.77 -9.43
C ALA A 12 5.55 -46.76 -8.37
N ALA A 13 6.43 -46.44 -7.44
CA ALA A 13 6.22 -45.32 -6.54
C ALA A 13 6.30 -44.04 -7.38
N LEU A 14 5.15 -43.53 -7.82
CA LEU A 14 5.00 -42.20 -8.34
C LEU A 14 5.24 -41.23 -7.20
N LEU A 15 6.47 -40.78 -7.09
CA LEU A 15 6.81 -39.61 -6.28
C LEU A 15 6.10 -38.40 -6.92
N PHE A 16 4.89 -38.15 -6.48
CA PHE A 16 4.19 -36.90 -6.72
C PHE A 16 4.93 -35.86 -5.91
N THR A 17 5.98 -35.26 -6.50
CA THR A 17 6.53 -34.01 -5.99
C THR A 17 5.45 -32.98 -6.20
N ALA A 18 4.64 -32.77 -5.16
CA ALA A 18 3.78 -31.59 -5.07
C ALA A 18 4.71 -30.37 -5.11
N ALA A 19 4.89 -29.80 -6.29
CA ALA A 19 5.42 -28.48 -6.45
C ALA A 19 4.43 -27.56 -5.74
N LEU A 20 4.73 -27.25 -4.47
CA LEU A 20 4.04 -26.18 -3.76
C LEU A 20 4.21 -24.93 -4.63
N PRO A 21 3.12 -24.31 -5.09
CA PRO A 21 3.26 -23.04 -5.77
C PRO A 21 3.96 -22.13 -4.77
N SER A 22 5.17 -21.71 -5.14
CA SER A 22 5.84 -20.62 -4.44
C SER A 22 4.84 -19.48 -4.48
N HIS A 23 4.21 -19.20 -3.34
CA HIS A 23 3.48 -17.96 -3.19
C HIS A 23 4.55 -16.89 -3.32
N HIS A 24 4.74 -16.43 -4.56
CA HIS A 24 5.36 -15.14 -4.72
C HIS A 24 4.52 -14.21 -3.86
N VAL A 25 5.13 -13.72 -2.80
CA VAL A 25 4.62 -12.53 -2.11
C VAL A 25 4.62 -11.49 -3.21
N GLN A 26 3.53 -11.44 -3.97
CA GLN A 26 3.30 -10.37 -4.93
C GLN A 26 3.39 -9.11 -4.09
N ALA A 27 4.39 -8.28 -4.41
CA ALA A 27 4.36 -6.90 -3.96
C ALA A 27 2.94 -6.42 -4.22
N GLU A 28 2.26 -6.04 -3.15
CA GLU A 28 0.85 -5.67 -3.19
C GLU A 28 0.63 -4.78 -4.40
N SER A 29 -0.20 -5.18 -5.34
CA SER A 29 -0.41 -4.42 -6.56
C SER A 29 -0.97 -3.04 -6.18
N LEU A 30 -0.66 -2.02 -6.96
CA LEU A 30 -1.22 -0.68 -6.78
C LEU A 30 -2.75 -0.76 -6.62
N ALA A 31 -3.43 -1.56 -7.44
CA ALA A 31 -4.87 -1.75 -7.38
C ALA A 31 -5.32 -2.41 -6.07
N GLY A 32 -4.59 -3.42 -5.57
CA GLY A 32 -4.89 -4.09 -4.30
C GLY A 32 -4.74 -3.15 -3.12
N SER A 33 -3.64 -2.40 -3.06
CA SER A 33 -3.41 -1.38 -2.02
C SER A 33 -4.46 -0.26 -2.07
N TYR A 34 -4.81 0.20 -3.27
CA TYR A 34 -5.84 1.23 -3.44
C TYR A 34 -7.21 0.75 -2.94
N LEU A 35 -7.63 -0.47 -3.29
CA LEU A 35 -8.91 -1.04 -2.85
C LEU A 35 -8.92 -1.23 -1.33
N ALA A 36 -7.84 -1.75 -0.75
CA ALA A 36 -7.72 -1.90 0.70
C ALA A 36 -7.78 -0.56 1.43
N ALA A 37 -7.14 0.47 0.89
CA ALA A 37 -7.19 1.83 1.42
C ALA A 37 -8.60 2.42 1.36
N SER A 38 -9.29 2.25 0.23
CA SER A 38 -10.65 2.74 0.03
C SER A 38 -11.63 2.06 0.98
N GLN A 39 -11.51 0.75 1.18
CA GLN A 39 -12.32 0.00 2.12
C GLN A 39 -12.07 0.47 3.56
N ALA A 40 -10.80 0.61 3.96
CA ALA A 40 -10.44 1.10 5.28
C ALA A 40 -10.97 2.53 5.53
N ASN A 41 -10.94 3.38 4.51
CA ASN A 41 -11.50 4.73 4.59
C ASN A 41 -13.02 4.70 4.78
N PHE A 42 -13.72 3.83 4.06
CA PHE A 42 -15.16 3.64 4.22
C PHE A 42 -15.54 3.17 5.63
N GLU A 43 -14.70 2.35 6.24
CA GLU A 43 -14.84 1.86 7.62
C GLU A 43 -14.36 2.87 8.68
N ASN A 44 -13.94 4.07 8.29
CA ASN A 44 -13.33 5.09 9.16
C ASN A 44 -12.03 4.60 9.85
N ASN A 45 -11.39 3.58 9.30
CA ASN A 45 -10.09 3.12 9.75
C ASN A 45 -8.97 3.91 9.06
N TYR A 46 -8.80 5.15 9.47
CA TYR A 46 -7.86 6.07 8.82
C TYR A 46 -6.39 5.66 8.96
N ALA A 47 -6.05 4.91 10.00
CA ALA A 47 -4.70 4.36 10.14
C ALA A 47 -4.39 3.33 9.05
N ALA A 48 -5.30 2.40 8.80
CA ALA A 48 -5.16 1.42 7.73
C ALA A 48 -5.26 2.09 6.35
N SER A 49 -6.16 3.06 6.19
CA SER A 49 -6.29 3.84 4.96
C SER A 49 -4.98 4.55 4.60
N ALA A 50 -4.36 5.25 5.55
CA ALA A 50 -3.07 5.91 5.35
C ALA A 50 -1.97 4.91 4.96
N LEU A 51 -1.91 3.76 5.62
CA LEU A 51 -0.94 2.72 5.33
C LEU A 51 -1.07 2.21 3.89
N TYR A 52 -2.27 1.84 3.47
CA TYR A 52 -2.50 1.26 2.15
C TYR A 52 -2.39 2.29 1.02
N TYR A 53 -2.86 3.53 1.21
CA TYR A 53 -2.63 4.59 0.23
C TYR A 53 -1.15 4.92 0.08
N THR A 54 -0.38 4.91 1.16
CA THR A 54 1.09 5.10 1.11
C THR A 54 1.78 3.98 0.34
N ARG A 55 1.34 2.74 0.50
CA ARG A 55 1.83 1.60 -0.29
C ARG A 55 1.50 1.75 -1.78
N ALA A 56 0.28 2.15 -2.10
CA ALA A 56 -0.11 2.44 -3.47
C ALA A 56 0.74 3.56 -4.08
N LEU A 57 0.99 4.62 -3.32
CA LEU A 57 1.84 5.73 -3.74
C LEU A 57 3.30 5.31 -3.98
N ALA A 58 3.82 4.35 -3.20
CA ALA A 58 5.16 3.81 -3.43
C ALA A 58 5.28 3.10 -4.79
N ALA A 59 4.20 2.52 -5.29
CA ALA A 59 4.14 1.90 -6.62
C ALA A 59 4.00 2.91 -7.77
N ASP A 60 3.42 4.08 -7.51
CA ASP A 60 3.25 5.18 -8.47
C ASP A 60 3.50 6.54 -7.79
N PRO A 61 4.80 6.90 -7.59
CA PRO A 61 5.19 8.00 -6.69
C PRO A 61 4.77 9.41 -7.11
N ASP A 62 4.45 9.61 -8.38
CA ASP A 62 4.08 10.92 -8.94
C ASP A 62 2.58 11.04 -9.22
N ASN A 63 1.80 10.08 -8.75
CA ASN A 63 0.36 10.08 -8.91
C ASN A 63 -0.30 11.09 -7.95
N LEU A 64 -0.73 12.21 -8.51
CA LEU A 64 -1.34 13.31 -7.74
C LEU A 64 -2.62 12.90 -7.02
N GLY A 65 -3.43 12.01 -7.61
CA GLY A 65 -4.64 11.51 -6.98
C GLY A 65 -4.34 10.66 -5.75
N LEU A 66 -3.32 9.80 -5.82
CA LEU A 66 -2.85 9.01 -4.67
C LEU A 66 -2.23 9.91 -3.60
N MET A 67 -1.43 10.90 -3.96
CA MET A 67 -0.88 11.87 -3.02
C MET A 67 -1.99 12.57 -2.24
N GLN A 68 -3.04 13.01 -2.93
CA GLN A 68 -4.17 13.66 -2.28
C GLN A 68 -4.88 12.74 -1.29
N ASN A 69 -5.08 11.47 -1.65
CA ASN A 69 -5.65 10.47 -0.76
C ASN A 69 -4.76 10.21 0.46
N VAL A 70 -3.44 10.16 0.27
CA VAL A 70 -2.47 10.01 1.39
C VAL A 70 -2.54 11.21 2.33
N VAL A 71 -2.54 12.43 1.80
CA VAL A 71 -2.66 13.66 2.60
C VAL A 71 -3.96 13.62 3.41
N LEU A 72 -5.08 13.33 2.76
CA LEU A 72 -6.38 13.27 3.41
C LEU A 72 -6.42 12.19 4.51
N ALA A 73 -5.87 11.00 4.25
CA ALA A 73 -5.85 9.91 5.21
C ALA A 73 -5.00 10.25 6.45
N TYR A 74 -3.84 10.87 6.27
CA TYR A 74 -3.02 11.34 7.39
C TYR A 74 -3.71 12.43 8.20
N LEU A 75 -4.35 13.39 7.54
CA LEU A 75 -5.12 14.44 8.24
C LEU A 75 -6.30 13.86 9.02
N SER A 76 -7.02 12.90 8.43
CA SER A 76 -8.14 12.22 9.11
C SER A 76 -7.68 11.39 10.31
N LYS A 77 -6.47 10.85 10.26
CA LYS A 77 -5.82 10.16 11.38
C LYS A 77 -5.32 11.12 12.46
N GLY A 78 -5.20 12.41 12.17
CA GLY A 78 -4.61 13.40 13.06
C GLY A 78 -3.08 13.53 12.96
N ASP A 79 -2.48 13.05 11.89
CA ASP A 79 -1.03 12.99 11.68
C ASP A 79 -0.60 13.96 10.56
N ALA A 80 -0.87 15.25 10.80
CA ALA A 80 -0.61 16.31 9.82
C ALA A 80 0.88 16.40 9.42
N GLU A 81 1.80 16.10 10.34
CA GLU A 81 3.23 16.18 10.07
C GLU A 81 3.67 15.24 8.94
N LYS A 82 3.07 14.06 8.84
CA LYS A 82 3.34 13.12 7.75
C LYS A 82 2.70 13.54 6.41
N ALA A 83 1.65 14.33 6.46
CA ALA A 83 0.99 14.87 5.28
C ALA A 83 1.79 16.01 4.62
N VAL A 84 2.53 16.81 5.41
CA VAL A 84 3.28 17.99 4.93
C VAL A 84 4.25 17.67 3.79
N PRO A 85 5.14 16.69 3.86
CA PRO A 85 6.09 16.41 2.77
C PRO A 85 5.38 15.95 1.49
N ILE A 86 4.24 15.26 1.60
CA ILE A 86 3.45 14.85 0.45
C ILE A 86 2.81 16.07 -0.20
N ALA A 87 2.24 16.96 0.59
CA ALA A 87 1.65 18.21 0.09
C ALA A 87 2.71 19.10 -0.61
N ALA A 88 3.91 19.20 -0.05
CA ALA A 88 5.02 19.93 -0.67
C ALA A 88 5.44 19.33 -2.02
N LYS A 89 5.48 18.00 -2.11
CA LYS A 89 5.75 17.30 -3.37
C LYS A 89 4.63 17.56 -4.40
N MET A 90 3.36 17.56 -3.99
CA MET A 90 2.24 17.91 -4.87
C MET A 90 2.42 19.31 -5.48
N GLU A 91 2.79 20.31 -4.67
CA GLU A 91 3.06 21.65 -5.18
C GLU A 91 4.23 21.67 -6.17
N SER A 92 5.32 20.96 -5.88
CA SER A 92 6.49 20.89 -6.75
C SER A 92 6.17 20.27 -8.11
N LEU A 93 5.16 19.40 -8.18
CA LEU A 93 4.63 18.80 -9.41
C LEU A 93 3.57 19.66 -10.10
N GLY A 94 3.30 20.85 -9.59
CA GLY A 94 2.31 21.76 -10.15
C GLY A 94 0.86 21.39 -9.88
N ALA A 95 0.60 20.58 -8.84
CA ALA A 95 -0.75 20.22 -8.46
C ALA A 95 -1.50 21.45 -7.90
N ASN A 96 -2.68 21.72 -8.44
CA ASN A 96 -3.55 22.76 -7.92
C ASN A 96 -4.50 22.18 -6.85
N SER A 97 -3.94 21.79 -5.71
CA SER A 97 -4.69 21.20 -4.59
C SER A 97 -4.90 22.21 -3.47
N GLN A 98 -6.12 22.64 -3.27
CA GLN A 98 -6.47 23.53 -2.15
C GLN A 98 -6.13 22.91 -0.78
N LEU A 99 -6.31 21.59 -0.63
CA LEU A 99 -5.99 20.88 0.59
C LEU A 99 -4.49 20.96 0.90
N ALA A 100 -3.63 20.70 -0.09
CA ALA A 100 -2.19 20.79 0.06
C ALA A 100 -1.74 22.22 0.39
N GLN A 101 -2.27 23.21 -0.32
CA GLN A 101 -1.96 24.63 -0.08
C GLN A 101 -2.37 25.06 1.34
N LEU A 102 -3.56 24.68 1.79
CA LEU A 102 -4.03 25.01 3.12
C LEU A 102 -3.18 24.38 4.22
N LEU A 103 -2.79 23.12 4.03
CA LEU A 103 -1.91 22.41 4.94
C LEU A 103 -0.55 23.09 5.06
N LEU A 104 0.06 23.43 3.92
CA LEU A 104 1.37 24.10 3.88
C LEU A 104 1.32 25.50 4.49
N LEU A 105 0.24 26.26 4.26
CA LEU A 105 0.04 27.55 4.89
C LEU A 105 -0.10 27.42 6.40
N THR A 106 -0.88 26.46 6.86
CA THR A 106 -1.06 26.19 8.31
C THR A 106 0.28 25.83 8.96
N GLU A 107 1.08 25.01 8.29
CA GLU A 107 2.41 24.62 8.78
C GLU A 107 3.38 25.81 8.83
N ALA A 108 3.33 26.70 7.84
CA ALA A 108 4.13 27.92 7.82
C ALA A 108 3.78 28.84 8.99
N ILE A 109 2.49 29.06 9.24
CA ILE A 109 2.02 29.87 10.39
C ILE A 109 2.44 29.23 11.71
N ARG A 110 2.33 27.92 11.83
CA ARG A 110 2.74 27.21 13.04
C ARG A 110 4.23 27.40 13.34
N LYS A 111 5.08 27.35 12.31
CA LYS A 111 6.53 27.55 12.44
C LYS A 111 6.88 28.98 12.83
N GLU A 112 6.24 29.97 12.22
CA GLU A 112 6.47 31.38 12.55
C GLU A 112 6.06 31.68 13.99
N ASN A 113 4.92 31.22 14.45
CA ASN A 113 4.46 31.43 15.82
C ASN A 113 5.37 30.78 16.89
N PHE A 114 6.11 29.72 16.54
CA PHE A 114 7.09 29.12 17.43
C PHE A 114 8.48 29.79 17.35
N ALA A 115 8.78 30.49 16.27
CA ALA A 115 10.04 31.24 16.14
C ALA A 115 10.03 32.53 16.95
N ASP A 116 8.85 33.12 17.18
CA ASP A 116 8.66 34.34 17.96
C ASP A 116 8.43 34.09 19.47
N ALA A 117 8.34 32.83 19.84
CA ALA A 117 8.21 32.41 21.24
C ALA A 117 9.56 32.00 21.83
#